data_ba975545fe3d093d2e2104f2bccb273e
#
_entry.id   ba975545fe3d093d2e2104f2bccb273e
#
_cell.length_a   1.000
_cell.length_b   1.000
_cell.length_c   1.000
_cell.angle_alpha   90.00
_cell.angle_beta   90.00
_cell.angle_gamma   90.00
#
_symmetry.space_group_name_H-M   'P 1'
#
loop_
_entity.id
_entity.type
_entity.pdbx_description
1 polymer ?
#
loop_
_entity_poly.entity_id
_entity_poly.type
_entity_poly.pdbx_seq_one_letter_code
_entity_poly.pdbx_strand_id
1 'polypeptide(L)' 'MAEKEKRKIPRLGKAAGEFNVSIQSAVDLLKKKNFDIENNPNSKLSEEMYDVLIKEFQVFKDS' A
#
# COMPACT_ATOMS: atom_id res chain seq x y z
N MET A 1 8.24 -21.49 -8.40
CA MET A 1 8.09 -21.23 -8.27
C MET A 1 7.40 -20.70 -8.03
N ALA A 2 7.13 -20.42 -7.77
CA ALA A 2 6.64 -20.02 -7.49
C ALA A 2 5.97 -19.49 -7.13
N GLU A 3 5.70 -19.19 -7.07
CA GLU A 3 5.15 -18.77 -6.73
C GLU A 3 4.50 -18.11 -6.58
N LYS A 4 4.11 -17.83 -6.76
CA LYS A 4 3.47 -17.20 -6.71
C LYS A 4 2.58 -17.00 -6.16
N GLU A 5 2.47 -16.80 -5.59
CA GLU A 5 1.68 -16.79 -4.96
C GLU A 5 1.04 -15.80 -4.80
N LYS A 6 0.23 -15.68 -4.54
CA LYS A 6 -0.39 -14.63 -4.45
C LYS A 6 -0.31 -13.99 -3.25
N ARG A 7 0.16 -12.82 -3.09
CA ARG A 7 0.21 -12.18 -1.90
C ARG A 7 -1.14 -11.72 -1.55
N LYS A 8 -1.49 -11.70 -0.33
CA LYS A 8 -2.70 -11.24 0.09
C LYS A 8 -2.59 -9.80 0.31
N ILE A 9 -2.99 -8.93 -0.53
CA ILE A 9 -2.86 -7.50 -0.41
C ILE A 9 -4.08 -6.92 0.27
N PRO A 10 -3.93 -6.25 1.40
CA PRO A 10 -5.08 -5.70 2.11
C PRO A 10 -5.65 -4.50 1.38
N ARG A 11 -6.82 -4.07 1.80
CA ARG A 11 -7.41 -2.88 1.23
C ARG A 11 -6.66 -1.67 1.76
N LEU A 12 -6.93 -0.53 1.17
CA LEU A 12 -6.21 0.68 1.51
C LEU A 12 -6.27 0.99 3.00
N GLY A 13 -7.44 0.89 3.58
CA GLY A 13 -7.57 1.21 4.99
C GLY A 13 -6.73 0.32 5.86
N LYS A 14 -6.71 -0.97 5.56
CA LYS A 14 -5.95 -1.89 6.35
C LYS A 14 -4.46 -1.68 6.13
N ALA A 15 -4.07 -1.44 4.89
CA ALA A 15 -2.66 -1.22 4.59
C ALA A 15 -2.16 0.03 5.31
N ALA A 16 -2.95 1.09 5.29
CA ALA A 16 -2.56 2.31 5.98
C ALA A 16 -2.37 2.04 7.45
N GLY A 17 -3.24 1.24 8.03
CA GLY A 17 -3.12 0.89 9.43
C GLY A 17 -1.85 0.10 9.70
N GLU A 18 -1.50 -0.79 8.81
CA GLU A 18 -0.30 -1.58 8.99
C GLU A 18 0.95 -0.73 8.90
N PHE A 19 0.93 0.28 8.05
CA PHE A 19 2.08 1.15 7.93
C PHE A 19 2.01 2.31 8.92
N ASN A 20 0.94 2.34 9.72
CA ASN A 20 0.80 3.36 10.73
C ASN A 20 0.73 4.74 10.10
N VAL A 21 0.03 4.88 9.01
CA VAL A 21 -0.16 6.16 8.35
C VAL A 21 -1.63 6.33 8.09
N SER A 22 -2.05 7.54 7.75
CA SER A 22 -3.45 7.75 7.49
C SER A 22 -3.76 7.36 6.06
N ILE A 23 -5.04 7.13 5.79
CA ILE A 23 -5.47 6.79 4.46
C ILE A 23 -5.10 7.91 3.51
N GLN A 24 -5.24 9.15 3.95
CA GLN A 24 -4.91 10.29 3.13
C GLN A 24 -3.43 10.26 2.73
N SER A 25 -2.57 9.92 3.67
CA SER A 25 -1.14 9.86 3.38
C SER A 25 -0.85 8.80 2.33
N ALA A 26 -1.48 7.65 2.46
CA ALA A 26 -1.27 6.58 1.50
C ALA A 26 -1.77 6.99 0.12
N VAL A 27 -2.93 7.62 0.08
CA VAL A 27 -3.50 8.05 -1.19
C VAL A 27 -2.60 9.11 -1.84
N ASP A 28 -2.13 10.05 -1.04
CA ASP A 28 -1.26 11.10 -1.57
C ASP A 28 -0.01 10.50 -2.17
N LEU A 29 0.58 9.56 -1.50
CA LEU A 29 1.78 8.94 -2.01
C LEU A 29 1.50 8.22 -3.32
N LEU A 30 0.42 7.46 -3.37
CA LEU A 30 0.11 6.72 -4.58
C LEU A 30 -0.17 7.66 -5.74
N LYS A 31 -0.85 8.75 -5.48
CA LYS A 31 -1.12 9.70 -6.54
C LYS A 31 0.16 10.36 -7.03
N LYS A 32 1.09 10.58 -6.11
CA LYS A 32 2.33 11.14 -6.47
C LYS A 32 3.08 10.22 -7.39
N LYS A 33 2.86 8.93 -7.30
CA LYS A 33 3.51 7.95 -8.15
C LYS A 33 2.66 7.65 -9.39
N ASN A 34 1.67 8.46 -9.65
CA ASN A 34 0.83 8.30 -10.83
C ASN A 34 -0.12 7.13 -10.76
N PHE A 35 -0.47 6.71 -9.59
CA PHE A 35 -1.47 5.68 -9.44
C PHE A 35 -2.82 6.34 -9.22
N ASP A 36 -3.85 5.69 -9.71
CA ASP A 36 -5.18 6.23 -9.60
C ASP A 36 -5.90 5.46 -8.51
N ILE A 37 -6.11 6.07 -7.38
CA ILE A 37 -6.78 5.42 -6.27
C ILE A 37 -7.66 6.42 -5.55
N GLU A 38 -8.73 5.96 -4.97
CA GLU A 38 -9.62 6.83 -4.26
C GLU A 38 -9.30 6.89 -2.79
N ASN A 39 -9.67 7.96 -2.15
CA ASN A 39 -9.43 8.13 -0.72
C ASN A 39 -10.53 7.38 0.00
N ASN A 40 -10.47 6.10 0.02
CA ASN A 40 -11.51 5.27 0.57
C ASN A 40 -10.86 4.04 1.18
N PRO A 41 -11.17 3.72 2.42
CA PRO A 41 -10.52 2.58 3.07
C PRO A 41 -10.83 1.25 2.39
N ASN A 42 -11.91 1.21 1.62
CA ASN A 42 -12.24 -0.03 0.93
C ASN A 42 -11.60 -0.12 -0.44
N SER A 43 -10.82 0.86 -0.83
CA SER A 43 -10.19 0.82 -2.14
C SER A 43 -9.22 -0.34 -2.23
N LYS A 44 -9.25 -1.04 -3.33
CA LYS A 44 -8.36 -2.16 -3.49
C LYS A 44 -7.00 -1.69 -3.92
N LEU A 45 -5.98 -2.31 -3.46
CA LEU A 45 -4.62 -1.98 -3.85
C LEU A 45 -4.13 -3.04 -4.81
N SER A 46 -3.32 -2.63 -5.77
CA SER A 46 -2.70 -3.60 -6.64
C SER A 46 -1.34 -3.92 -6.06
N GLU A 47 -0.69 -4.90 -6.60
CA GLU A 47 0.61 -5.28 -6.09
C GLU A 47 1.60 -4.15 -6.22
N GLU A 48 1.51 -3.40 -7.30
CA GLU A 48 2.42 -2.29 -7.50
C GLU A 48 2.19 -1.21 -6.46
N MET A 49 0.94 -0.93 -6.17
CA MET A 49 0.62 0.07 -5.18
C MET A 49 1.13 -0.35 -3.82
N TYR A 50 0.91 -1.60 -3.49
CA TYR A 50 1.34 -2.11 -2.20
C TYR A 50 2.86 -2.05 -2.10
N ASP A 51 3.54 -2.41 -3.19
CA ASP A 51 4.98 -2.34 -3.22
C ASP A 51 5.47 -0.92 -2.98
N VAL A 52 4.82 0.06 -3.59
CA VAL A 52 5.21 1.44 -3.40
C VAL A 52 5.03 1.83 -1.94
N LEU A 53 3.95 1.41 -1.34
CA LEU A 53 3.71 1.73 0.06
C LEU A 53 4.79 1.11 0.94
N ILE A 54 5.13 -0.12 0.65
CA ILE A 54 6.17 -0.78 1.40
C ILE A 54 7.48 -0.04 1.28
N LYS A 55 7.84 0.36 0.09
CA LYS A 55 9.09 1.05 -0.09
C LYS A 55 9.12 2.40 0.55
N GLU A 56 8.02 3.11 0.52
CA GLU A 56 8.02 4.46 1.05
C GLU A 56 7.77 4.53 2.54
N PHE A 57 6.89 3.70 3.05
CA PHE A 57 6.57 3.75 4.46
C PHE A 57 7.28 2.70 5.26
N GLN A 58 8.01 1.75 4.66
CA GLN A 58 8.56 0.69 5.36
C GLN A 58 9.63 1.05 6.01
N VAL A 59 9.83 1.37 6.62
CA VAL A 59 10.77 1.77 7.29
C VAL A 59 11.51 0.87 7.83
N PHE A 60 11.89 0.37 7.96
CA PHE A 60 12.74 -0.40 8.52
C PHE A 60 12.48 -1.28 9.32
N LYS A 61 12.46 -1.96 9.24
CA LYS A 61 12.25 -2.83 9.90
C LYS A 61 13.32 -3.38 10.18
N ASP A 62 14.13 -3.44 10.25
CA ASP A 62 15.13 -3.89 10.46
C ASP A 62 15.85 -4.12 10.64
N SER A 63 16.09 -4.13 10.89
CA SER A 63 16.84 -4.35 11.01
C SER A 63 17.27 -4.57 11.02
#